data_bbffc056aa8a7cef95c46fa16e81af32
#
_entry.id   bbffc056aa8a7cef95c46fa16e81af32
#
_cell.length_a   1.000
_cell.length_b   1.000
_cell.length_c   1.000
_cell.angle_alpha   90.00
_cell.angle_beta   90.00
_cell.angle_gamma   90.00
#
_symmetry.space_group_name_H-M   'P 1'
#
loop_
_entity.id
_entity.type
_entity.pdbx_description
1 polymer ?
#
loop_
_entity_poly.entity_id
_entity_poly.type
_entity_poly.pdbx_seq_one_letter_code
_entity_poly.pdbx_strand_id
1 'polypeptide(L)'
;MTVEEREKKAGELFKAGYNCCQAVAMTFADVIGLPEDEIARLTSGFGGGMGRMREVCGTVSGMTMVAGAIIPANNVNDKAAKTANYALVQEMANEFRQMNGSIICRELLGLSKLEGTPVPSDRTPEYYKKRPCGELCAIAAGIVARKLK
;
A
#
# COMPACT_ATOMS: atom_id res chain seq x y z
N MET A 1 -3.50 -8.24 -16.25
CA MET A 1 -3.63 -6.76 -16.16
C MET A 1 -2.29 -6.11 -16.51
N THR A 2 -2.35 -5.02 -17.24
CA THR A 2 -1.17 -4.21 -17.52
C THR A 2 -0.80 -3.38 -16.29
N VAL A 3 0.39 -2.76 -16.32
CA VAL A 3 0.82 -1.84 -15.26
C VAL A 3 -0.20 -0.70 -15.11
N GLU A 4 -0.59 -0.11 -16.23
CA GLU A 4 -1.55 1.00 -16.28
C GLU A 4 -2.92 0.62 -15.72
N GLU A 5 -3.38 -0.58 -16.02
CA GLU A 5 -4.66 -1.09 -15.49
C GLU A 5 -4.61 -1.25 -13.98
N ARG A 6 -3.49 -1.73 -13.44
CA ARG A 6 -3.32 -1.86 -11.98
C ARG A 6 -3.22 -0.51 -11.30
N GLU A 7 -2.50 0.42 -11.88
CA GLU A 7 -2.42 1.79 -11.37
C GLU A 7 -3.80 2.45 -11.30
N LYS A 8 -4.56 2.31 -12.38
CA LYS A 8 -5.92 2.85 -12.46
C LYS A 8 -6.83 2.21 -11.42
N LYS A 9 -6.78 0.88 -11.30
CA LYS A 9 -7.62 0.15 -10.35
C LYS A 9 -7.33 0.57 -8.91
N ALA A 10 -6.06 0.71 -8.54
CA ALA A 10 -5.70 1.13 -7.19
C ALA A 10 -6.23 2.52 -6.87
N GLY A 11 -6.10 3.46 -7.81
CA GLY A 11 -6.66 4.80 -7.65
C GLY A 11 -8.17 4.80 -7.52
N GLU A 12 -8.85 4.00 -8.31
CA GLU A 12 -10.32 3.86 -8.28
C GLU A 12 -10.80 3.26 -6.95
N LEU A 13 -10.11 2.24 -6.44
CA LEU A 13 -10.45 1.64 -5.16
C LEU A 13 -10.30 2.64 -4.01
N PHE A 14 -9.25 3.45 -4.04
CA PHE A 14 -9.10 4.51 -3.04
C PHE A 14 -10.27 5.49 -3.10
N LYS A 15 -10.65 5.92 -4.30
CA LYS A 15 -11.79 6.83 -4.49
C LYS A 15 -13.12 6.20 -4.08
N ALA A 16 -13.23 4.87 -4.19
CA ALA A 16 -14.43 4.14 -3.76
C ALA A 16 -14.58 4.06 -2.25
N GLY A 17 -13.57 4.46 -1.48
CA GLY A 17 -13.65 4.53 -0.02
C GLY A 17 -12.67 3.62 0.72
N TYR A 18 -11.94 2.76 0.02
CA TYR A 18 -10.95 1.89 0.66
C TYR A 18 -9.75 2.69 1.13
N ASN A 19 -9.07 2.21 2.18
CA ASN A 19 -7.83 2.86 2.62
C ASN A 19 -6.67 2.52 1.67
N CYS A 20 -5.53 3.17 1.86
CA CYS A 20 -4.39 3.01 0.96
C CYS A 20 -3.90 1.56 0.86
N CYS A 21 -3.82 0.86 1.98
CA CYS A 21 -3.36 -0.53 1.99
C CYS A 21 -4.35 -1.44 1.28
N GLN A 22 -5.64 -1.27 1.56
CA GLN A 22 -6.71 -2.02 0.90
C GLN A 22 -6.64 -1.80 -0.61
N ALA A 23 -6.56 -0.55 -1.04
CA ALA A 23 -6.56 -0.20 -2.47
C ALA A 23 -5.41 -0.87 -3.22
N VAL A 24 -4.20 -0.83 -2.68
CA VAL A 24 -3.03 -1.44 -3.31
C VAL A 24 -3.13 -2.97 -3.29
N ALA A 25 -3.40 -3.55 -2.12
CA ALA A 25 -3.43 -5.01 -1.98
C ALA A 25 -4.54 -5.67 -2.79
N MET A 26 -5.75 -5.09 -2.79
CA MET A 26 -6.89 -5.62 -3.55
C MET A 26 -6.62 -5.61 -5.05
N THR A 27 -5.83 -4.66 -5.52
CA THR A 27 -5.45 -4.58 -6.94
C THR A 27 -4.67 -5.81 -7.40
N PHE A 28 -4.06 -6.53 -6.46
CA PHE A 28 -3.27 -7.74 -6.74
C PHE A 28 -3.92 -9.01 -6.20
N ALA A 29 -5.26 -9.03 -6.09
CA ALA A 29 -6.00 -10.20 -5.61
C ALA A 29 -5.66 -11.46 -6.42
N ASP A 30 -5.47 -11.32 -7.73
CA ASP A 30 -5.08 -12.42 -8.62
C ASP A 30 -3.70 -12.99 -8.27
N VAL A 31 -2.76 -12.13 -7.87
CA VAL A 31 -1.41 -12.53 -7.47
C VAL A 31 -1.42 -13.16 -6.07
N ILE A 32 -2.18 -12.55 -5.14
CA ILE A 32 -2.29 -13.02 -3.76
C ILE A 32 -3.07 -14.34 -3.71
N GLY A 33 -4.05 -14.50 -4.59
CA GLY A 33 -4.87 -15.72 -4.64
C GLY A 33 -6.00 -15.73 -3.63
N LEU A 34 -6.47 -14.57 -3.20
CA LEU A 34 -7.61 -14.42 -2.30
C LEU A 34 -8.65 -13.50 -2.94
N PRO A 35 -9.95 -13.65 -2.57
CA PRO A 35 -10.97 -12.72 -3.02
C PRO A 35 -10.70 -11.30 -2.53
N GLU A 36 -11.12 -10.29 -3.29
CA GLU A 36 -10.87 -8.89 -2.94
C GLU A 36 -11.45 -8.49 -1.59
N ASP A 37 -12.65 -8.96 -1.26
CA ASP A 37 -13.27 -8.64 0.04
C ASP A 37 -12.52 -9.26 1.22
N GLU A 38 -11.92 -10.42 1.03
CA GLU A 38 -11.09 -11.04 2.07
C GLU A 38 -9.81 -10.24 2.29
N ILE A 39 -9.19 -9.78 1.21
CA ILE A 39 -8.02 -8.91 1.31
C ILE A 39 -8.40 -7.59 1.99
N ALA A 40 -9.54 -7.02 1.63
CA ALA A 40 -10.03 -5.78 2.25
C ALA A 40 -10.20 -5.95 3.76
N ARG A 41 -10.73 -7.09 4.19
CA ARG A 41 -10.90 -7.40 5.60
C ARG A 41 -9.56 -7.47 6.33
N LEU A 42 -8.59 -8.20 5.77
CA LEU A 42 -7.28 -8.41 6.39
C LEU A 42 -6.42 -7.15 6.43
N THR A 43 -6.66 -6.22 5.51
CA THR A 43 -5.88 -4.98 5.41
C THR A 43 -6.58 -3.77 6.02
N SER A 44 -7.71 -3.97 6.67
CA SER A 44 -8.52 -2.89 7.26
C SER A 44 -7.74 -2.00 8.22
N GLY A 45 -6.88 -2.58 9.03
CA GLY A 45 -6.16 -1.83 10.08
C GLY A 45 -4.94 -1.05 9.60
N PHE A 46 -4.53 -1.22 8.34
CA PHE A 46 -3.29 -0.59 7.85
C PHE A 46 -3.49 0.81 7.27
N GLY A 47 -4.72 1.30 7.23
CA GLY A 47 -5.01 2.63 6.72
C GLY A 47 -4.47 3.74 7.60
N GLY A 48 -4.16 4.89 7.00
CA GLY A 48 -3.69 6.06 7.75
C GLY A 48 -2.34 5.86 8.42
N GLY A 49 -1.47 5.05 7.83
CA GLY A 49 -0.17 4.74 8.42
C GLY A 49 -0.28 3.86 9.65
N MET A 50 -1.09 2.80 9.52
CA MET A 50 -1.45 1.82 10.55
C MET A 50 -2.36 2.42 11.62
N GLY A 51 -3.66 2.18 11.46
CA GLY A 51 -4.67 2.64 12.42
C GLY A 51 -4.66 4.14 12.66
N ARG A 52 -4.34 4.94 11.64
CA ARG A 52 -4.17 6.40 11.70
C ARG A 52 -3.06 6.87 12.63
N MET A 53 -2.11 5.99 12.97
CA MET A 53 -0.93 6.39 13.74
C MET A 53 0.10 7.16 12.93
N ARG A 54 -0.11 7.29 11.62
CA ARG A 54 0.73 8.07 10.71
C ARG A 54 2.18 7.57 10.65
N GLU A 55 2.34 6.26 10.80
CA GLU A 55 3.62 5.58 10.64
C GLU A 55 3.82 5.20 9.16
N VAL A 56 4.17 3.96 8.85
CA VAL A 56 4.42 3.57 7.46
C VAL A 56 3.17 3.75 6.61
N CYS A 57 3.32 4.36 5.45
CA CYS A 57 2.23 4.59 4.49
C CYS A 57 1.55 3.27 4.13
N GLY A 58 0.21 3.26 4.14
CA GLY A 58 -0.58 2.08 3.80
C GLY A 58 -0.28 1.53 2.41
N THR A 59 0.13 2.37 1.47
CA THR A 59 0.54 1.91 0.14
C THR A 59 1.77 1.01 0.22
N VAL A 60 2.72 1.37 1.08
CA VAL A 60 3.94 0.57 1.29
C VAL A 60 3.59 -0.74 2.00
N SER A 61 2.70 -0.69 2.99
CA SER A 61 2.19 -1.90 3.66
C SER A 61 1.49 -2.82 2.65
N GLY A 62 0.71 -2.25 1.73
CA GLY A 62 0.05 -3.00 0.66
C GLY A 62 1.06 -3.68 -0.27
N MET A 63 2.09 -2.95 -0.68
CA MET A 63 3.19 -3.52 -1.48
C MET A 63 3.87 -4.67 -0.74
N THR A 64 4.07 -4.51 0.56
CA THR A 64 4.70 -5.53 1.42
C THR A 64 3.87 -6.80 1.45
N MET A 65 2.55 -6.68 1.53
CA MET A 65 1.65 -7.83 1.49
C MET A 65 1.78 -8.59 0.17
N VAL A 66 1.81 -7.86 -0.95
CA VAL A 66 1.95 -8.49 -2.27
C VAL A 66 3.32 -9.15 -2.42
N ALA A 67 4.36 -8.58 -1.82
CA ALA A 67 5.69 -9.17 -1.83
C ALA A 67 5.68 -10.61 -1.28
N GLY A 68 4.87 -10.88 -0.26
CA GLY A 68 4.71 -12.22 0.29
C GLY A 68 4.10 -13.21 -0.70
N ALA A 69 3.26 -12.73 -1.60
CA ALA A 69 2.70 -13.57 -2.67
C ALA A 69 3.72 -13.81 -3.79
N ILE A 70 4.54 -12.82 -4.10
CA ILE A 70 5.57 -12.92 -5.15
C ILE A 70 6.72 -13.81 -4.70
N ILE A 71 7.20 -13.59 -3.48
CA ILE A 71 8.30 -14.35 -2.88
C ILE A 71 7.82 -14.86 -1.51
N PRO A 72 7.14 -16.01 -1.47
CA PRO A 72 6.69 -16.58 -0.19
C PRO A 72 7.87 -16.93 0.72
N ALA A 73 7.75 -16.62 1.99
CA ALA A 73 8.78 -16.91 3.00
C ALA A 73 8.14 -17.50 4.25
N ASN A 74 7.18 -18.40 4.05
CA ASN A 74 6.40 -19.02 5.13
C ASN A 74 7.06 -20.28 5.73
N ASN A 75 8.14 -20.77 5.15
CA ASN A 75 8.92 -21.85 5.76
C ASN A 75 9.95 -21.24 6.71
N VAL A 76 9.78 -21.49 8.02
CA VAL A 76 10.62 -20.86 9.08
C VAL A 76 12.09 -21.25 8.97
N ASN A 77 12.39 -22.34 8.29
CA ASN A 77 13.77 -22.82 8.13
C ASN A 77 14.43 -22.34 6.83
N ASP A 78 13.69 -21.61 5.98
CA ASP A 78 14.20 -21.14 4.70
C ASP A 78 14.69 -19.69 4.80
N LYS A 79 15.93 -19.53 5.24
CA LYS A 79 16.55 -18.22 5.37
C LYS A 79 16.72 -17.52 4.02
N ALA A 80 16.97 -18.28 2.96
CA ALA A 80 17.16 -17.70 1.62
C ALA A 80 15.86 -17.06 1.12
N ALA A 81 14.71 -17.71 1.34
CA ALA A 81 13.41 -17.15 0.97
C ALA A 81 13.09 -15.88 1.78
N LYS A 82 13.38 -15.88 3.08
CA LYS A 82 13.20 -14.70 3.92
C LYS A 82 14.05 -13.54 3.44
N THR A 83 15.32 -13.82 3.10
CA THR A 83 16.24 -12.81 2.59
C THR A 83 15.71 -12.20 1.28
N ALA A 84 15.25 -13.05 0.36
CA ALA A 84 14.71 -12.59 -0.92
C ALA A 84 13.43 -11.76 -0.73
N ASN A 85 12.54 -12.20 0.16
CA ASN A 85 11.31 -11.44 0.46
C ASN A 85 11.65 -10.06 1.02
N TYR A 86 12.51 -10.00 2.04
CA TYR A 86 12.90 -8.73 2.66
C TYR A 86 13.61 -7.81 1.67
N ALA A 87 14.44 -8.39 0.79
CA ALA A 87 15.12 -7.61 -0.25
C ALA A 87 14.10 -6.97 -1.20
N LEU A 88 13.07 -7.70 -1.60
CA LEU A 88 12.02 -7.18 -2.47
C LEU A 88 11.23 -6.06 -1.77
N VAL A 89 10.90 -6.25 -0.49
CA VAL A 89 10.21 -5.22 0.30
C VAL A 89 11.04 -3.94 0.35
N GLN A 90 12.34 -4.06 0.64
CA GLN A 90 13.24 -2.90 0.70
C GLN A 90 13.37 -2.22 -0.65
N GLU A 91 13.48 -3.00 -1.72
CA GLU A 91 13.58 -2.47 -3.09
C GLU A 91 12.36 -1.62 -3.45
N MET A 92 11.17 -2.17 -3.22
CA MET A 92 9.93 -1.46 -3.53
C MET A 92 9.75 -0.23 -2.65
N ALA A 93 10.03 -0.34 -1.35
CA ALA A 93 9.94 0.77 -0.42
C ALA A 93 10.92 1.89 -0.79
N ASN A 94 12.13 1.53 -1.21
CA ASN A 94 13.13 2.52 -1.63
C ASN A 94 12.75 3.20 -2.93
N GLU A 95 12.17 2.48 -3.90
CA GLU A 95 11.64 3.10 -5.12
C GLU A 95 10.54 4.11 -4.77
N PHE A 96 9.64 3.72 -3.89
CA PHE A 96 8.56 4.61 -3.44
C PHE A 96 9.13 5.86 -2.75
N ARG A 97 10.12 5.68 -1.88
CA ARG A 97 10.76 6.79 -1.18
C ARG A 97 11.45 7.75 -2.15
N GLN A 98 12.14 7.21 -3.15
CA GLN A 98 12.82 8.05 -4.16
C GLN A 98 11.83 8.88 -4.98
N MET A 99 10.67 8.30 -5.29
CA MET A 99 9.64 9.00 -6.07
C MET A 99 8.87 10.04 -5.25
N ASN A 100 8.69 9.81 -3.95
CA ASN A 100 7.76 10.59 -3.12
C ASN A 100 8.42 11.27 -1.92
N GLY A 101 9.68 11.02 -1.66
CA GLY A 101 10.45 11.66 -0.58
C GLY A 101 10.41 10.94 0.76
N SER A 102 9.46 10.02 0.96
CA SER A 102 9.31 9.31 2.24
C SER A 102 8.44 8.06 2.06
N ILE A 103 8.47 7.16 3.04
CA ILE A 103 7.50 6.06 3.17
C ILE A 103 6.63 6.24 4.41
N ILE A 104 6.78 7.35 5.11
CA ILE A 104 6.09 7.60 6.38
C ILE A 104 4.88 8.49 6.13
N CYS A 105 3.71 8.03 6.59
CA CYS A 105 2.42 8.67 6.33
C CYS A 105 2.41 10.15 6.75
N ARG A 106 2.84 10.47 7.96
CA ARG A 106 2.84 11.86 8.44
C ARG A 106 3.73 12.78 7.60
N GLU A 107 4.84 12.26 7.10
CA GLU A 107 5.76 13.02 6.24
C GLU A 107 5.15 13.24 4.85
N LEU A 108 4.55 12.19 4.30
CA LEU A 108 3.90 12.27 2.98
C LEU A 108 2.71 13.23 2.99
N LEU A 109 1.99 13.30 4.12
CA LEU A 109 0.85 14.20 4.27
C LEU A 109 1.25 15.60 4.76
N GLY A 110 2.50 15.81 5.15
CA GLY A 110 2.96 17.10 5.63
C GLY A 110 2.37 17.48 6.99
N LEU A 111 2.05 16.49 7.84
CA LEU A 111 1.46 16.76 9.14
C LEU A 111 2.51 17.26 10.12
N SER A 112 2.23 18.40 10.78
CA SER A 112 3.12 18.97 11.77
C SER A 112 2.98 18.32 13.15
N LYS A 113 1.85 17.63 13.39
CA LYS A 113 1.61 16.90 14.64
C LYS A 113 0.65 15.73 14.38
N LEU A 114 0.69 14.74 15.27
CA LEU A 114 -0.19 13.58 15.19
C LEU A 114 -1.61 13.97 15.57
N GLU A 115 -2.59 13.38 14.89
CA GLU A 115 -4.00 13.67 15.11
C GLU A 115 -4.55 12.99 16.36
N GLY A 116 -4.02 11.82 16.72
CA GLY A 116 -4.37 11.12 17.96
C GLY A 116 -5.76 10.50 18.03
N THR A 117 -6.56 10.61 16.98
CA THR A 117 -7.92 10.06 16.97
C THR A 117 -8.02 8.87 16.01
N PRO A 118 -8.77 7.79 16.41
CA PRO A 118 -9.02 6.67 15.51
C PRO A 118 -10.13 6.93 14.49
N VAL A 119 -10.82 8.07 14.57
CA VAL A 119 -11.95 8.36 13.69
C VAL A 119 -11.46 8.73 12.29
N PRO A 120 -11.86 8.00 11.23
CA PRO A 120 -11.45 8.34 9.87
C PRO A 120 -11.96 9.74 9.47
N SER A 121 -11.17 10.42 8.62
CA SER A 121 -11.58 11.71 8.07
C SER A 121 -12.70 11.51 7.05
N ASP A 122 -13.63 12.47 6.99
CA ASP A 122 -14.64 12.47 5.94
C ASP A 122 -13.99 12.75 4.59
N ARG A 123 -14.38 11.99 3.57
CA ARG A 123 -13.82 12.11 2.23
C ARG A 123 -14.60 13.11 1.39
N THR A 124 -14.34 14.39 1.68
CA THR A 124 -14.92 15.52 0.97
C THR A 124 -14.07 15.87 -0.26
N PRO A 125 -14.57 16.75 -1.17
CA PRO A 125 -13.73 17.24 -2.27
C PRO A 125 -12.43 17.89 -1.79
N GLU A 126 -12.45 18.62 -0.67
CA GLU A 126 -11.24 19.20 -0.07
C GLU A 126 -10.25 18.14 0.39
N TYR A 127 -10.75 17.02 0.94
CA TYR A 127 -9.91 15.90 1.35
C TYR A 127 -9.08 15.40 0.17
N TYR A 128 -9.73 15.14 -0.97
CA TYR A 128 -9.04 14.63 -2.15
C TYR A 128 -8.07 15.64 -2.76
N LYS A 129 -8.35 16.94 -2.65
CA LYS A 129 -7.43 17.98 -3.13
C LYS A 129 -6.17 18.08 -2.29
N LYS A 130 -6.28 17.88 -0.97
CA LYS A 130 -5.15 18.04 -0.03
C LYS A 130 -4.34 16.75 0.16
N ARG A 131 -4.93 15.60 -0.14
CA ARG A 131 -4.32 14.29 0.13
C ARG A 131 -3.82 13.66 -1.17
N PRO A 132 -2.52 13.34 -1.28
CA PRO A 132 -2.00 12.68 -2.48
C PRO A 132 -2.26 11.17 -2.50
N CYS A 133 -3.04 10.65 -1.56
CA CYS A 133 -3.18 9.21 -1.32
C CYS A 133 -3.63 8.41 -2.55
N GLY A 134 -4.55 8.96 -3.36
CA GLY A 134 -5.00 8.28 -4.57
C GLY A 134 -3.87 8.09 -5.58
N GLU A 135 -3.05 9.11 -5.77
CA GLU A 135 -1.88 9.04 -6.65
C GLU A 135 -0.82 8.11 -6.08
N LEU A 136 -0.62 8.14 -4.75
CA LEU A 136 0.33 7.24 -4.08
C LEU A 136 -0.09 5.79 -4.24
N CYS A 137 -1.40 5.50 -4.20
CA CYS A 137 -1.91 4.15 -4.46
C CYS A 137 -1.57 3.70 -5.88
N ALA A 138 -1.76 4.55 -6.87
CA ALA A 138 -1.44 4.25 -8.26
C ALA A 138 0.06 4.02 -8.43
N ILE A 139 0.89 4.89 -7.86
CA ILE A 139 2.35 4.77 -7.92
C ILE A 139 2.80 3.44 -7.31
N ALA A 140 2.31 3.10 -6.13
CA ALA A 140 2.65 1.85 -5.46
C ALA A 140 2.24 0.64 -6.28
N ALA A 141 1.04 0.64 -6.83
CA ALA A 141 0.57 -0.44 -7.71
C ALA A 141 1.47 -0.58 -8.94
N GLY A 142 1.91 0.53 -9.51
CA GLY A 142 2.84 0.51 -10.64
C GLY A 142 4.19 -0.10 -10.28
N ILE A 143 4.72 0.24 -9.10
CA ILE A 143 5.98 -0.32 -8.62
C ILE A 143 5.88 -1.85 -8.51
N VAL A 144 4.82 -2.34 -7.87
CA VAL A 144 4.60 -3.80 -7.72
C VAL A 144 4.40 -4.45 -9.09
N ALA A 145 3.57 -3.86 -9.94
CA ALA A 145 3.25 -4.43 -11.25
C ALA A 145 4.52 -4.65 -12.09
N ARG A 146 5.48 -3.73 -12.01
CA ARG A 146 6.74 -3.87 -12.75
C ARG A 146 7.64 -4.98 -12.21
N LYS A 147 7.37 -5.49 -11.02
CA LYS A 147 8.09 -6.66 -10.47
C LYS A 147 7.47 -7.99 -10.91
N LEU A 148 6.25 -7.95 -11.46
CA LEU A 148 5.60 -9.13 -11.99
C LEU A 148 6.09 -9.36 -13.42
N LYS A 149 6.54 -10.57 -13.71
CA LYS A 149 7.03 -10.94 -15.05
C LYS A 149 6.50 -12.28 -15.47
#